data_1d5cef7108f767dc10c9ef44b7168a1b
#
_entry.id   1d5cef7108f767dc10c9ef44b7168a1b
#
_cell.length_a   1.000
_cell.length_b   1.000
_cell.length_c   1.000
_cell.angle_alpha   90.00
_cell.angle_beta   90.00
_cell.angle_gamma   90.00
#
_symmetry.space_group_name_H-M   'P 1'
#
loop_
_entity.id
_entity.type
_entity.pdbx_description
1 polymer ?
#
loop_
_entity_poly.entity_id
_entity_poly.type
_entity_poly.pdbx_seq_one_letter_code
_entity_poly.pdbx_strand_id
1 'polypeptide(L)' 'MLFAAAHPLVHLNATLNAAAAVL' A
#
# COMPACT_ATOMS: atom_id res chain seq x y z
N MET A 1 -5.76 11.38 21.07
CA MET A 1 -5.21 11.58 19.73
C MET A 1 -5.75 10.56 18.76
N LEU A 2 -6.13 11.01 17.61
CA LEU A 2 -6.70 10.13 16.58
C LEU A 2 -5.68 9.91 15.48
N PHE A 3 -5.53 8.65 15.09
CA PHE A 3 -4.73 8.29 13.93
C PHE A 3 -5.68 7.96 12.80
N ALA A 4 -5.50 8.64 11.68
CA ALA A 4 -6.21 8.26 10.47
C ALA A 4 -5.57 6.99 9.92
N ALA A 5 -6.33 5.92 9.82
CA ALA A 5 -5.84 4.69 9.22
C ALA A 5 -5.63 4.93 7.73
N ALA A 6 -4.54 4.43 7.18
CA ALA A 6 -4.32 4.49 5.76
C ALA A 6 -5.38 3.66 5.04
N HIS A 7 -5.82 4.14 3.87
CA HIS A 7 -6.75 3.38 3.07
C HIS A 7 -6.10 2.06 2.68
N PRO A 8 -6.78 0.91 2.90
CA PRO A 8 -6.16 -0.39 2.66
C PRO A 8 -5.70 -0.61 1.22
N LEU A 9 -6.37 0.03 0.26
CA LEU A 9 -5.99 -0.10 -1.14
C LEU A 9 -4.67 0.60 -1.46
N VAL A 10 -4.31 1.60 -0.67
CA VAL A 10 -3.01 2.26 -0.85
C VAL A 10 -1.88 1.28 -0.57
N HIS A 11 -2.00 0.52 0.50
CA HIS A 11 -1.00 -0.49 0.83
C HIS A 11 -0.93 -1.60 -0.23
N LEU A 12 -2.09 -2.07 -0.68
CA LEU A 12 -2.13 -3.10 -1.72
C LEU A 12 -1.51 -2.60 -3.02
N ASN A 13 -1.81 -1.37 -3.40
CA ASN A 13 -1.26 -0.78 -4.61
C ASN A 13 0.26 -0.71 -4.54
N ALA A 14 0.79 -0.26 -3.40
CA ALA A 14 2.23 -0.16 -3.22
C ALA A 14 2.89 -1.55 -3.27
N THR A 15 2.25 -2.55 -2.68
CA THR A 15 2.76 -3.91 -2.68
C THR A 15 2.83 -4.49 -4.09
N LEU A 16 1.76 -4.36 -4.85
CA LEU A 16 1.73 -4.85 -6.23
C LEU A 16 2.74 -4.11 -7.10
N ASN A 17 2.90 -2.81 -6.86
CA ASN A 17 3.86 -2.02 -7.61
C ASN A 17 5.29 -2.51 -7.36
N ALA A 18 5.61 -2.78 -6.10
CA ALA A 18 6.92 -3.30 -5.76
C ALA A 18 7.16 -4.69 -6.36
N ALA A 19 6.14 -5.56 -6.31
CA ALA A 19 6.24 -6.89 -6.91
C ALA A 19 6.48 -6.81 -8.41
N ALA A 20 5.79 -5.90 -9.09
CA ALA A 20 5.97 -5.73 -10.53
C ALA A 20 7.39 -5.30 -10.88
N ALA A 21 8.05 -4.56 -10.00
CA ALA A 21 9.42 -4.13 -10.23
C ALA A 21 10.42 -5.29 -10.08
N VAL A 22 10.03 -6.33 -9.35
CA VAL A 22 10.91 -7.49 -9.09
C VAL A 22 10.75 -8.58 -10.16
N LEU A 23 9.55 -8.72 -10.68
CA LEU A 23 9.26 -9.75 -11.68
C LEU A 23 9.96 -9.50 -13.00
#